data_406dd3382e1d69fe6b4853a12138dc10
#
_entry.id   406dd3382e1d69fe6b4853a12138dc10
#
_cell.length_a   1.000
_cell.length_b   1.000
_cell.length_c   1.000
_cell.angle_alpha   90.00
_cell.angle_beta   90.00
_cell.angle_gamma   90.00
#
_symmetry.space_group_name_H-M   'P 1'
#
loop_
_entity.id
_entity.type
_entity.pdbx_description
1 polymer ?
#
loop_
_entity_poly.entity_id
_entity_poly.type
_entity_poly.pdbx_seq_one_letter_code
_entity_poly.pdbx_strand_id
1 'polypeptide(L)'
;MIRKISNIIYISVLAVVLFACGDDSTIEEQGSGTITARVMASNAYPALEEKVVLKVALNDGQDIQSVVWTMEGQTLGEEPELEYTFTKEGSYNISVRVTDKTGNVAAALQKLQVSGKSLRYALQHFDPAKVWIMGHRGNSSNPNIPENSIAGIESCIELGGAVDIVEVDPRMTKDGVI
;
A
#
# COMPACT_ATOMS: atom_id res chain seq x y z
N MET A 1 -29.41 -48.45 27.22
CA MET A 1 -29.01 -47.95 25.88
C MET A 1 -28.79 -46.45 26.01
N ILE A 2 -27.54 -46.05 26.32
CA ILE A 2 -27.18 -44.65 26.65
C ILE A 2 -26.46 -44.07 25.45
N ARG A 3 -27.06 -43.04 24.79
CA ARG A 3 -26.45 -42.29 23.70
C ARG A 3 -25.47 -41.25 24.28
N LYS A 4 -24.20 -41.38 23.91
CA LYS A 4 -23.17 -40.39 24.12
C LYS A 4 -23.45 -39.20 23.20
N ILE A 5 -23.65 -37.99 23.75
CA ILE A 5 -23.70 -36.73 23.04
C ILE A 5 -22.26 -36.20 23.06
N SER A 6 -21.69 -36.07 21.86
CA SER A 6 -20.38 -35.47 21.67
C SER A 6 -20.53 -33.94 21.61
N ASN A 7 -19.99 -33.24 22.60
CA ASN A 7 -19.93 -31.80 22.62
C ASN A 7 -18.80 -31.30 21.71
N ILE A 8 -19.16 -30.76 20.56
CA ILE A 8 -18.24 -30.02 19.71
C ILE A 8 -18.26 -28.58 20.22
N ILE A 9 -17.15 -28.18 20.83
CA ILE A 9 -16.92 -26.78 21.24
C ILE A 9 -16.43 -26.03 19.99
N TYR A 10 -17.28 -25.15 19.45
CA TYR A 10 -16.86 -24.17 18.46
C TYR A 10 -16.19 -23.01 19.20
N ILE A 11 -14.88 -22.89 19.06
CA ILE A 11 -14.15 -21.69 19.47
C ILE A 11 -14.29 -20.69 18.31
N SER A 12 -15.20 -19.74 18.45
CA SER A 12 -15.27 -18.58 17.58
C SER A 12 -14.15 -17.61 17.97
N VAL A 13 -13.10 -17.55 17.18
CA VAL A 13 -12.08 -16.50 17.28
C VAL A 13 -12.68 -15.20 16.72
N LEU A 14 -13.08 -14.32 17.62
CA LEU A 14 -13.50 -12.96 17.28
C LEU A 14 -12.24 -12.13 16.99
N ALA A 15 -11.93 -11.92 15.73
CA ALA A 15 -10.88 -11.00 15.31
C ALA A 15 -11.36 -9.56 15.52
N VAL A 16 -10.83 -8.89 16.54
CA VAL A 16 -11.04 -7.46 16.75
C VAL A 16 -10.07 -6.72 15.84
N VAL A 17 -10.59 -6.16 14.76
CA VAL A 17 -9.83 -5.25 13.89
C VAL A 17 -9.84 -3.87 14.55
N LEU A 18 -8.74 -3.48 15.16
CA LEU A 18 -8.51 -2.10 15.60
C LEU A 18 -8.02 -1.29 14.40
N PHE A 19 -8.88 -0.42 13.87
CA PHE A 19 -8.45 0.61 12.93
C PHE A 19 -7.63 1.66 13.68
N ALA A 20 -6.31 1.57 13.58
CA ALA A 20 -5.44 2.69 13.88
C ALA A 20 -5.32 3.54 12.61
N CYS A 21 -5.80 4.78 12.68
CA CYS A 21 -5.63 5.79 11.66
C CYS A 21 -4.16 6.24 11.69
N GLY A 22 -3.36 5.69 10.80
CA GLY A 22 -1.98 6.08 10.53
C GLY A 22 -1.70 5.65 9.10
N ASP A 23 -1.36 6.62 8.28
CA ASP A 23 -1.17 6.52 6.84
C ASP A 23 0.14 5.79 6.51
N ASP A 24 0.19 4.51 6.85
CA ASP A 24 1.23 3.59 6.39
C ASP A 24 0.53 2.38 5.78
N SER A 25 0.65 2.23 4.47
CA SER A 25 -0.08 1.27 3.63
C SER A 25 0.35 -0.19 3.82
N THR A 26 1.00 -0.51 4.91
CA THR A 26 1.36 -1.87 5.31
C THR A 26 0.50 -2.35 6.48
N ILE A 27 -0.47 -3.21 6.20
CA ILE A 27 -1.18 -3.96 7.24
C ILE A 27 -0.31 -5.19 7.54
N GLU A 28 0.32 -5.20 8.72
CA GLU A 28 1.00 -6.38 9.24
C GLU A 28 -0.03 -7.32 9.87
N GLU A 29 -0.36 -8.44 9.21
CA GLU A 29 -1.01 -9.55 9.89
C GLU A 29 0.04 -10.27 10.74
N GLN A 30 -0.07 -10.16 12.08
CA GLN A 30 0.75 -10.93 13.00
C GLN A 30 0.45 -12.42 12.86
N GLY A 31 1.34 -13.15 12.18
CA GLY A 31 1.42 -14.58 12.28
C GLY A 31 1.78 -15.00 13.72
N SER A 32 1.43 -16.21 14.13
CA SER A 32 1.69 -16.76 15.47
C SER A 32 3.17 -17.00 15.81
N GLY A 33 4.09 -16.37 15.10
CA GLY A 33 5.53 -16.50 15.22
C GLY A 33 6.23 -15.20 15.59
N THR A 34 7.52 -15.30 15.88
CA THR A 34 8.42 -14.19 16.25
C THR A 34 8.86 -13.32 15.05
N ILE A 35 8.41 -13.63 13.84
CA ILE A 35 8.81 -12.92 12.61
C ILE A 35 7.70 -11.99 12.09
N THR A 36 8.11 -10.85 11.53
CA THR A 36 7.23 -9.96 10.76
C THR A 36 7.77 -9.80 9.35
N ALA A 37 6.88 -9.73 8.37
CA ALA A 37 7.22 -9.49 6.98
C ALA A 37 6.95 -8.04 6.61
N ARG A 38 7.82 -7.47 5.78
CA ARG A 38 7.66 -6.14 5.21
C ARG A 38 7.78 -6.21 3.68
N VAL A 39 6.86 -5.56 2.99
CA VAL A 39 6.93 -5.39 1.53
C VAL A 39 7.51 -4.02 1.20
N MET A 40 8.38 -3.99 0.21
CA MET A 40 8.90 -2.77 -0.42
C MET A 40 8.48 -2.79 -1.89
N ALA A 41 7.77 -1.78 -2.33
CA ALA A 41 7.42 -1.59 -3.73
C ALA A 41 8.35 -0.54 -4.37
N SER A 42 8.81 -0.78 -5.60
CA SER A 42 9.58 0.21 -6.37
C SER A 42 8.77 1.47 -6.66
N ASN A 43 7.45 1.32 -6.78
CA ASN A 43 6.49 2.40 -6.97
C ASN A 43 5.13 1.93 -6.43
N ALA A 44 4.53 2.69 -5.50
CA ALA A 44 3.19 2.43 -4.97
C ALA A 44 2.07 3.00 -5.87
N TYR A 45 2.45 3.89 -6.80
CA TYR A 45 1.54 4.57 -7.74
C TYR A 45 2.00 4.38 -9.20
N PRO A 46 2.08 3.12 -9.69
CA PRO A 46 2.57 2.85 -11.03
C PRO A 46 1.60 3.32 -12.10
N ALA A 47 2.15 3.65 -13.28
CA ALA A 47 1.36 3.80 -14.48
C ALA A 47 0.92 2.43 -15.03
N LEU A 48 -0.09 2.45 -15.93
CA LEU A 48 -0.37 1.29 -16.77
C LEU A 48 0.89 0.87 -17.52
N GLU A 49 1.09 -0.46 -17.60
CA GLU A 49 2.22 -1.09 -18.28
C GLU A 49 3.61 -0.75 -17.67
N GLU A 50 3.66 -0.01 -16.56
CA GLU A 50 4.89 0.16 -15.80
C GLU A 50 5.20 -1.11 -15.01
N LYS A 51 6.47 -1.57 -15.11
CA LYS A 51 6.95 -2.68 -14.31
C LYS A 51 7.14 -2.24 -12.87
N VAL A 52 6.47 -2.92 -11.95
CA VAL A 52 6.64 -2.77 -10.50
C VAL A 52 7.45 -3.94 -9.97
N VAL A 53 8.44 -3.65 -9.14
CA VAL A 53 9.22 -4.65 -8.42
C VAL A 53 8.79 -4.61 -6.95
N LEU A 54 8.32 -5.74 -6.45
CA LEU A 54 7.96 -5.94 -5.05
C LEU A 54 9.01 -6.85 -4.42
N LYS A 55 9.53 -6.45 -3.27
CA LYS A 55 10.48 -7.24 -2.49
C LYS A 55 9.93 -7.46 -1.10
N VAL A 56 10.09 -8.67 -0.58
CA VAL A 56 9.76 -8.97 0.81
C VAL A 56 11.02 -9.17 1.64
N ALA A 57 10.99 -8.67 2.87
CA ALA A 57 12.05 -8.87 3.85
C ALA A 57 11.41 -9.24 5.21
N LEU A 58 12.15 -10.00 6.03
CA LEU A 58 11.81 -10.28 7.42
C LEU A 58 12.55 -9.30 8.34
N ASN A 59 11.91 -8.92 9.46
CA ASN A 59 12.45 -7.91 10.40
C ASN A 59 13.77 -8.33 11.07
N ASP A 60 13.98 -9.61 11.31
CA ASP A 60 15.12 -10.12 12.10
C ASP A 60 16.28 -10.63 11.23
N GLY A 61 16.28 -10.34 9.92
CA GLY A 61 17.27 -10.88 8.98
C GLY A 61 17.23 -12.41 8.90
N GLN A 62 16.11 -13.01 9.29
CA GLN A 62 15.89 -14.45 9.18
C GLN A 62 15.89 -14.88 7.72
N ASP A 63 16.45 -16.05 7.48
CA ASP A 63 16.46 -16.61 6.14
C ASP A 63 15.05 -17.06 5.72
N ILE A 64 14.63 -16.61 4.56
CA ILE A 64 13.37 -17.00 3.93
C ILE A 64 13.51 -18.44 3.40
N GLN A 65 12.54 -19.30 3.73
CA GLN A 65 12.41 -20.65 3.17
C GLN A 65 11.46 -20.66 1.98
N SER A 66 10.31 -19.96 2.08
CA SER A 66 9.32 -19.87 1.00
C SER A 66 8.56 -18.56 1.03
N VAL A 67 8.14 -18.12 -0.15
CA VAL A 67 7.34 -16.92 -0.37
C VAL A 67 6.17 -17.29 -1.26
N VAL A 68 4.99 -16.72 -1.01
CA VAL A 68 3.84 -16.82 -1.91
C VAL A 68 3.20 -15.44 -2.02
N TRP A 69 3.24 -14.87 -3.22
CA TRP A 69 2.55 -13.63 -3.55
C TRP A 69 1.17 -13.92 -4.11
N THR A 70 0.17 -13.20 -3.63
CA THR A 70 -1.22 -13.36 -4.09
C THR A 70 -1.88 -12.01 -4.34
N MET A 71 -2.77 -11.97 -5.31
CA MET A 71 -3.66 -10.84 -5.61
C MET A 71 -5.02 -11.41 -6.02
N GLU A 72 -6.09 -10.93 -5.41
CA GLU A 72 -7.48 -11.39 -5.68
C GLU A 72 -7.63 -12.93 -5.61
N GLY A 73 -6.88 -13.58 -4.72
CA GLY A 73 -6.89 -15.04 -4.52
C GLY A 73 -6.06 -15.82 -5.55
N GLN A 74 -5.40 -15.16 -6.50
CA GLN A 74 -4.51 -15.80 -7.47
C GLN A 74 -3.05 -15.67 -7.04
N THR A 75 -2.27 -16.73 -7.19
CA THR A 75 -0.83 -16.72 -6.98
C THR A 75 -0.15 -15.98 -8.13
N LEU A 76 0.69 -14.99 -7.80
CA LEU A 76 1.48 -14.20 -8.76
C LEU A 76 2.91 -14.72 -8.89
N GLY A 77 3.48 -15.27 -7.81
CA GLY A 77 4.86 -15.76 -7.77
C GLY A 77 5.24 -16.29 -6.41
N GLU A 78 6.41 -16.95 -6.34
CA GLU A 78 6.92 -17.64 -5.14
C GLU A 78 8.37 -17.25 -4.80
N GLU A 79 8.92 -16.26 -5.50
CA GLU A 79 10.26 -15.74 -5.24
C GLU A 79 10.23 -14.54 -4.27
N PRO A 80 11.30 -14.26 -3.53
CA PRO A 80 11.38 -13.09 -2.63
C PRO A 80 11.23 -11.73 -3.34
N GLU A 81 11.44 -11.71 -4.64
CA GLU A 81 11.23 -10.56 -5.50
C GLU A 81 10.21 -10.90 -6.59
N LEU A 82 9.16 -10.09 -6.70
CA LEU A 82 8.11 -10.23 -7.70
C LEU A 82 8.16 -9.03 -8.66
N GLU A 83 8.29 -9.29 -9.95
CA GLU A 83 8.05 -8.30 -10.99
C GLU A 83 6.63 -8.45 -11.52
N TYR A 84 5.89 -7.34 -11.55
CA TYR A 84 4.52 -7.35 -12.03
C TYR A 84 4.19 -6.10 -12.86
N THR A 85 3.33 -6.26 -13.87
CA THR A 85 2.88 -5.20 -14.77
C THR A 85 1.35 -5.20 -14.82
N PHE A 86 0.75 -4.05 -14.51
CA PHE A 86 -0.70 -3.91 -14.49
C PHE A 86 -1.23 -3.47 -15.86
N THR A 87 -2.26 -4.13 -16.35
CA THR A 87 -2.90 -3.83 -17.63
C THR A 87 -4.22 -3.06 -17.49
N LYS A 88 -4.65 -2.78 -16.26
CA LYS A 88 -5.87 -2.01 -15.96
C LYS A 88 -5.60 -1.05 -14.83
N GLU A 89 -6.26 0.11 -14.89
CA GLU A 89 -6.28 1.08 -13.79
C GLU A 89 -7.07 0.53 -12.60
N GLY A 90 -6.70 0.93 -11.40
CA GLY A 90 -7.40 0.54 -10.20
C GLY A 90 -6.53 0.50 -8.96
N SER A 91 -7.15 0.13 -7.86
CA SER A 91 -6.48 -0.11 -6.59
C SER A 91 -6.31 -1.61 -6.40
N TYR A 92 -5.08 -2.04 -6.18
CA TYR A 92 -4.70 -3.44 -6.04
C TYR A 92 -4.10 -3.72 -4.67
N ASN A 93 -4.55 -4.80 -4.05
CA ASN A 93 -3.98 -5.31 -2.80
C ASN A 93 -3.17 -6.56 -3.13
N ILE A 94 -1.86 -6.49 -2.97
CA ILE A 94 -0.96 -7.64 -3.14
C ILE A 94 -0.55 -8.12 -1.76
N SER A 95 -0.91 -9.35 -1.44
CA SER A 95 -0.51 -10.01 -0.19
C SER A 95 0.69 -10.91 -0.43
N VAL A 96 1.57 -10.98 0.55
CA VAL A 96 2.67 -11.93 0.58
C VAL A 96 2.61 -12.76 1.87
N ARG A 97 2.82 -14.06 1.73
CA ARG A 97 3.01 -14.98 2.85
C ARG A 97 4.43 -15.52 2.78
N VAL A 98 5.14 -15.44 3.89
CA VAL A 98 6.54 -15.85 3.99
C VAL A 98 6.67 -16.89 5.09
N THR A 99 7.44 -17.94 4.83
CA THR A 99 7.86 -18.92 5.84
C THR A 99 9.37 -18.82 5.99
N ASP A 100 9.87 -18.74 7.21
CA ASP A 100 11.30 -18.78 7.50
C ASP A 100 11.82 -20.23 7.56
N LYS A 101 13.14 -20.41 7.65
CA LYS A 101 13.77 -21.73 7.76
C LYS A 101 13.44 -22.48 9.05
N THR A 102 12.88 -21.81 10.06
CA THR A 102 12.45 -22.42 11.32
C THR A 102 10.98 -22.79 11.33
N GLY A 103 10.26 -22.49 10.24
CA GLY A 103 8.84 -22.81 10.05
C GLY A 103 7.88 -21.76 10.58
N ASN A 104 8.36 -20.59 11.03
CA ASN A 104 7.48 -19.49 11.38
C ASN A 104 6.92 -18.84 10.12
N VAL A 105 5.70 -18.32 10.22
CA VAL A 105 4.97 -17.71 9.10
C VAL A 105 4.65 -16.26 9.42
N ALA A 106 4.89 -15.37 8.46
CA ALA A 106 4.46 -13.99 8.47
C ALA A 106 3.71 -13.66 7.18
N ALA A 107 2.86 -12.64 7.24
CA ALA A 107 2.19 -12.10 6.07
C ALA A 107 2.29 -10.58 6.07
N ALA A 108 2.29 -10.00 4.87
CA ALA A 108 2.22 -8.55 4.69
C ALA A 108 1.35 -8.21 3.48
N LEU A 109 0.82 -6.98 3.47
CA LEU A 109 -0.03 -6.45 2.40
C LEU A 109 0.59 -5.20 1.83
N GLN A 110 0.66 -5.09 0.50
CA GLN A 110 1.02 -3.87 -0.21
C GLN A 110 -0.16 -3.40 -1.04
N LYS A 111 -0.60 -2.18 -0.80
CA LYS A 111 -1.58 -1.51 -1.65
C LYS A 111 -0.87 -0.74 -2.76
N LEU A 112 -1.35 -0.90 -3.99
CA LEU A 112 -0.88 -0.17 -5.16
C LEU A 112 -2.05 0.55 -5.81
N GLN A 113 -1.81 1.78 -6.25
CA GLN A 113 -2.79 2.56 -7.03
C GLN A 113 -2.28 2.74 -8.45
N VAL A 114 -2.88 2.02 -9.39
CA VAL A 114 -2.51 2.08 -10.81
C VAL A 114 -3.35 3.12 -11.53
N SER A 115 -2.69 4.02 -12.26
CA SER A 115 -3.35 5.06 -13.06
C SER A 115 -2.84 5.05 -14.49
N GLY A 116 -3.63 5.57 -15.44
CA GLY A 116 -3.24 5.63 -16.86
C GLY A 116 -2.01 6.48 -17.14
N LYS A 117 -1.70 7.41 -16.23
CA LYS A 117 -0.52 8.28 -16.34
C LYS A 117 0.10 8.48 -14.97
N SER A 118 1.34 8.05 -14.80
CA SER A 118 2.11 8.40 -13.61
C SER A 118 2.57 9.86 -13.67
N LEU A 119 2.88 10.45 -12.51
CA LEU A 119 3.53 11.77 -12.46
C LEU A 119 4.82 11.77 -13.28
N ARG A 120 5.57 10.68 -13.26
CA ARG A 120 6.80 10.50 -14.07
C ARG A 120 6.49 10.59 -15.56
N TYR A 121 5.41 9.95 -16.03
CA TYR A 121 4.96 10.05 -17.42
C TYR A 121 4.58 11.49 -17.77
N ALA A 122 3.81 12.16 -16.91
CA ALA A 122 3.40 13.55 -17.12
C ALA A 122 4.61 14.50 -17.20
N LEU A 123 5.63 14.30 -16.35
CA LEU A 123 6.86 15.10 -16.35
C LEU A 123 7.73 14.83 -17.59
N GLN A 124 7.78 13.57 -18.07
CA GLN A 124 8.53 13.20 -19.29
C GLN A 124 7.85 13.66 -20.57
N HIS A 125 6.52 13.82 -20.55
CA HIS A 125 5.70 14.24 -21.69
C HIS A 125 5.09 15.63 -21.45
N PHE A 126 5.86 16.48 -20.76
CA PHE A 126 5.47 17.86 -20.50
C PHE A 126 5.19 18.60 -21.81
N ASP A 127 3.97 19.09 -21.98
CA ASP A 127 3.59 19.93 -23.11
C ASP A 127 3.90 21.40 -22.77
N PRO A 128 4.90 22.02 -23.39
CA PRO A 128 5.24 23.41 -23.11
C PRO A 128 4.19 24.39 -23.61
N ALA A 129 3.25 23.95 -24.46
CA ALA A 129 2.13 24.78 -24.93
C ALA A 129 0.94 24.78 -23.96
N LYS A 130 0.90 23.82 -23.02
CA LYS A 130 -0.15 23.74 -22.00
C LYS A 130 0.18 24.67 -20.84
N VAL A 131 -0.80 25.48 -20.41
CA VAL A 131 -0.73 26.17 -19.11
C VAL A 131 -1.03 25.16 -18.01
N TRP A 132 -0.04 24.92 -17.14
CA TRP A 132 -0.16 24.04 -15.98
C TRP A 132 -0.58 24.87 -14.77
N ILE A 133 -1.63 24.44 -14.10
CA ILE A 133 -2.14 25.09 -12.90
C ILE A 133 -1.70 24.28 -11.69
N MET A 134 -1.01 24.94 -10.77
CA MET A 134 -0.50 24.33 -9.54
C MET A 134 -1.28 24.85 -8.33
N GLY A 135 -1.80 23.94 -7.53
CA GLY A 135 -2.35 24.24 -6.21
C GLY A 135 -1.21 24.40 -5.21
N HIS A 136 -0.91 25.65 -4.86
CA HIS A 136 0.15 25.98 -3.91
C HIS A 136 -0.26 25.62 -2.49
N ARG A 137 0.53 24.79 -1.80
CA ARG A 137 0.24 24.22 -0.45
C ARG A 137 -1.13 23.56 -0.36
N GLY A 138 -1.50 22.83 -1.41
CA GLY A 138 -2.86 22.40 -1.63
C GLY A 138 -3.71 23.60 -2.14
N ASN A 139 -4.96 23.70 -1.71
CA ASN A 139 -5.84 24.82 -2.08
C ASN A 139 -5.69 26.00 -1.08
N SER A 140 -4.53 26.67 -1.09
CA SER A 140 -4.23 27.77 -0.17
C SER A 140 -5.12 29.02 -0.38
N SER A 141 -5.83 29.10 -1.49
CA SER A 141 -6.81 30.16 -1.73
C SER A 141 -8.13 29.99 -0.97
N ASN A 142 -8.37 28.81 -0.40
CA ASN A 142 -9.55 28.57 0.43
C ASN A 142 -9.22 28.80 1.92
N PRO A 143 -9.70 29.88 2.53
CA PRO A 143 -9.37 30.23 3.92
C PRO A 143 -9.93 29.26 4.96
N ASN A 144 -10.84 28.38 4.56
CA ASN A 144 -11.46 27.39 5.45
C ASN A 144 -10.72 26.03 5.47
N ILE A 145 -9.68 25.89 4.65
CA ILE A 145 -8.91 24.66 4.53
C ILE A 145 -7.46 24.95 4.94
N PRO A 146 -6.89 24.20 5.90
CA PRO A 146 -5.50 24.40 6.29
C PRO A 146 -4.55 24.15 5.11
N GLU A 147 -3.54 24.99 4.95
CA GLU A 147 -2.44 24.78 4.01
C GLU A 147 -1.67 23.51 4.36
N ASN A 148 -1.07 22.85 3.37
CA ASN A 148 -0.24 21.67 3.53
C ASN A 148 -0.96 20.50 4.24
N SER A 149 -2.27 20.38 4.03
CA SER A 149 -3.13 19.35 4.63
C SER A 149 -3.70 18.42 3.58
N ILE A 150 -4.10 17.23 4.02
CA ILE A 150 -4.84 16.27 3.18
C ILE A 150 -6.10 16.93 2.62
N ALA A 151 -6.85 17.65 3.45
CA ALA A 151 -8.04 18.39 3.02
C ALA A 151 -7.73 19.42 1.91
N GLY A 152 -6.55 20.06 1.96
CA GLY A 152 -6.09 20.97 0.91
C GLY A 152 -5.82 20.25 -0.41
N ILE A 153 -5.26 19.07 -0.36
CA ILE A 153 -5.02 18.21 -1.54
C ILE A 153 -6.35 17.70 -2.11
N GLU A 154 -7.23 17.17 -1.27
CA GLU A 154 -8.56 16.69 -1.65
C GLU A 154 -9.37 17.81 -2.33
N SER A 155 -9.34 19.01 -1.78
CA SER A 155 -10.00 20.18 -2.37
C SER A 155 -9.46 20.52 -3.77
N CYS A 156 -8.18 20.31 -4.05
CA CYS A 156 -7.64 20.47 -5.41
C CYS A 156 -8.19 19.39 -6.36
N ILE A 157 -8.34 18.16 -5.89
CA ILE A 157 -8.89 17.03 -6.67
C ILE A 157 -10.37 17.31 -7.02
N GLU A 158 -11.14 17.84 -6.07
CA GLU A 158 -12.56 18.17 -6.23
C GLU A 158 -12.80 19.28 -7.27
N LEU A 159 -11.77 20.08 -7.60
CA LEU A 159 -11.86 21.06 -8.69
C LEU A 159 -11.89 20.44 -10.10
N GLY A 160 -11.95 19.09 -10.19
CA GLY A 160 -12.31 18.37 -11.41
C GLY A 160 -11.36 18.59 -12.59
N GLY A 161 -10.03 18.66 -12.33
CA GLY A 161 -9.02 18.84 -13.36
C GLY A 161 -8.70 20.30 -13.67
N ALA A 162 -9.20 21.25 -12.89
CA ALA A 162 -8.76 22.65 -12.94
C ALA A 162 -7.36 22.85 -12.33
N VAL A 163 -6.89 21.88 -11.54
CA VAL A 163 -5.54 21.84 -10.97
C VAL A 163 -4.81 20.62 -11.51
N ASP A 164 -3.66 20.83 -12.11
CA ASP A 164 -2.84 19.77 -12.71
C ASP A 164 -1.82 19.20 -11.74
N ILE A 165 -1.32 20.02 -10.82
CA ILE A 165 -0.26 19.67 -9.87
C ILE A 165 -0.63 20.23 -8.50
N VAL A 166 -0.36 19.49 -7.45
CA VAL A 166 -0.46 19.99 -6.07
C VAL A 166 0.95 20.07 -5.49
N GLU A 167 1.30 21.22 -4.99
CA GLU A 167 2.54 21.47 -4.27
C GLU A 167 2.25 21.45 -2.76
N VAL A 168 3.15 20.90 -1.97
CA VAL A 168 3.09 20.86 -0.50
C VAL A 168 4.48 21.06 0.09
N ASP A 169 4.55 21.75 1.23
CA ASP A 169 5.76 21.95 2.04
C ASP A 169 5.80 20.93 3.19
N PRO A 170 6.33 19.71 3.02
CA PRO A 170 6.40 18.76 4.10
C PRO A 170 7.38 19.21 5.18
N ARG A 171 7.07 18.93 6.44
CA ARG A 171 7.95 19.21 7.57
C ARG A 171 8.23 17.95 8.33
N MET A 172 9.50 17.75 8.67
CA MET A 172 9.91 16.64 9.52
C MET A 172 9.53 16.92 10.97
N THR A 173 8.95 15.95 11.64
CA THR A 173 8.69 15.97 13.06
C THR A 173 9.99 15.79 13.85
N LYS A 174 9.98 16.04 15.18
CA LYS A 174 11.17 15.93 16.02
C LYS A 174 11.74 14.51 16.07
N ASP A 175 10.91 13.51 15.85
CA ASP A 175 11.25 12.08 15.79
C ASP A 175 11.62 11.59 14.38
N GLY A 176 11.72 12.52 13.40
CA GLY A 176 12.23 12.22 12.05
C GLY A 176 11.19 11.67 11.07
N VAL A 177 9.90 11.82 11.36
CA VAL A 177 8.80 11.44 10.46
C VAL A 177 8.34 12.66 9.65
N ILE A 178 8.04 12.48 8.35
CA ILE A 178 7.44 13.49 7.44
C ILE A 178 5.95 13.24 7.37
#